data_77ad24398b823377ee172bae3bc40f03
#
_entry.id   77ad24398b823377ee172bae3bc40f03
#
_cell.length_a   1.000
_cell.length_b   1.000
_cell.length_c   1.000
_cell.angle_alpha   90.00
_cell.angle_beta   90.00
_cell.angle_gamma   90.00
#
_symmetry.space_group_name_H-M   'P 1'
#
loop_
_entity.id
_entity.type
_entity.pdbx_description
1 polymer ?
#
loop_
_entity_poly.entity_id
_entity_poly.type
_entity_poly.pdbx_seq_one_letter_code
_entity_poly.pdbx_strand_id
1 'polypeptide(L)'
;MGAYADLTAQGTPTRQASVLTGISRATASRRQQRPGPPTPREMVPANRLSCTERAKVLAVLTSDEFVDATPLQIFAELLDRGIYLCSVSTMYRVLRENTLVKERRRQARHPARTVPELVATAPGQVYTWDITKLPGPIRGVYYDAYVMIDIYSRYLVGVHVHARESGPLAEEMMREVFAIHGIPEVVHADRGTSMTSKSVATLLADLEVTRSHSRPKVSNDNPYSEAWFKTLKYAPVFPDRFGSLSDARAFMDEFRDRYNHEHHHSGLGLHTPAEVHYGLAAAKAADRADVLKTARAAHPERFSTPDAVPKILALPDAAWINNPANRDDPQTYQPAA
;
A
#
# COMPACT_ATOMS: atom_id res chain seq x y z
N MET A 1 -27.27 24.39 25.44
CA MET A 1 -27.34 25.85 25.78
C MET A 1 -28.32 26.57 24.86
N GLY A 2 -28.39 26.25 23.56
CA GLY A 2 -29.39 26.81 22.65
C GLY A 2 -30.81 26.66 23.21
N ALA A 3 -31.22 25.45 23.53
CA ALA A 3 -32.55 25.18 24.07
C ALA A 3 -32.93 25.99 25.36
N TYR A 4 -31.97 26.30 26.25
CA TYR A 4 -32.21 27.16 27.42
C TYR A 4 -32.45 28.61 26.99
N ALA A 5 -31.65 29.12 26.08
CA ALA A 5 -31.79 30.48 25.55
C ALA A 5 -33.10 30.65 24.78
N ASP A 6 -33.45 29.67 23.94
CA ASP A 6 -34.69 29.67 23.15
C ASP A 6 -35.94 29.64 24.05
N LEU A 7 -35.97 28.80 25.11
CA LEU A 7 -37.07 28.76 26.06
C LEU A 7 -37.24 30.06 26.82
N THR A 8 -36.11 30.69 27.26
CA THR A 8 -36.17 31.97 27.98
C THR A 8 -36.54 33.13 27.05
N ALA A 9 -36.16 33.13 25.78
CA ALA A 9 -36.55 34.08 24.75
C ALA A 9 -38.07 33.99 24.44
N GLN A 10 -38.65 32.80 24.56
CA GLN A 10 -40.08 32.55 24.40
C GLN A 10 -40.89 32.84 25.67
N GLY A 11 -40.29 33.47 26.68
CA GLY A 11 -40.97 33.89 27.91
C GLY A 11 -41.06 32.83 29.02
N THR A 12 -40.44 31.65 28.86
CA THR A 12 -40.41 30.63 29.90
C THR A 12 -39.57 31.10 31.08
N PRO A 13 -40.09 31.06 32.35
CA PRO A 13 -39.34 31.46 33.51
C PRO A 13 -38.01 30.67 33.65
N THR A 14 -36.92 31.38 33.99
CA THR A 14 -35.55 30.81 34.05
C THR A 14 -35.44 29.56 34.96
N ARG A 15 -36.31 29.48 35.99
CA ARG A 15 -36.38 28.30 36.88
C ARG A 15 -36.96 27.08 36.14
N GLN A 16 -37.95 27.28 35.32
CA GLN A 16 -38.62 26.23 34.55
C GLN A 16 -37.74 25.80 33.36
N ALA A 17 -37.11 26.75 32.66
CA ALA A 17 -36.14 26.46 31.61
C ALA A 17 -34.93 25.66 32.15
N SER A 18 -34.50 25.93 33.39
CA SER A 18 -33.44 25.17 34.06
C SER A 18 -33.82 23.72 34.32
N VAL A 19 -35.05 23.47 34.76
CA VAL A 19 -35.56 22.10 34.97
C VAL A 19 -35.68 21.32 33.64
N LEU A 20 -36.27 21.96 32.65
CA LEU A 20 -36.50 21.33 31.32
C LEU A 20 -35.21 21.01 30.57
N THR A 21 -34.17 21.80 30.73
CA THR A 21 -32.90 21.63 30.01
C THR A 21 -31.80 20.95 30.82
N GLY A 22 -32.01 20.74 32.12
CA GLY A 22 -30.98 20.22 33.04
C GLY A 22 -29.83 21.19 33.30
N ILE A 23 -29.90 22.45 32.81
CA ILE A 23 -28.83 23.43 32.92
C ILE A 23 -29.13 24.33 34.13
N SER A 24 -28.23 24.38 35.11
CA SER A 24 -28.41 25.26 36.29
C SER A 24 -28.45 26.75 35.89
N ARG A 25 -29.30 27.54 36.56
CA ARG A 25 -29.39 29.00 36.32
C ARG A 25 -28.04 29.69 36.46
N ALA A 26 -27.24 29.27 37.45
CA ALA A 26 -25.89 29.81 37.66
C ALA A 26 -24.96 29.52 36.51
N THR A 27 -25.07 28.34 35.86
CA THR A 27 -24.30 28.01 34.68
C THR A 27 -24.73 28.79 33.45
N ALA A 28 -26.05 28.98 33.28
CA ALA A 28 -26.60 29.78 32.18
C ALA A 28 -26.19 31.26 32.29
N SER A 29 -26.35 31.85 33.48
CA SER A 29 -25.94 33.25 33.75
C SER A 29 -24.44 33.47 33.60
N ARG A 30 -23.58 32.57 34.14
CA ARG A 30 -22.12 32.68 33.94
C ARG A 30 -21.70 32.60 32.50
N ARG A 31 -22.40 31.85 31.65
CA ARG A 31 -22.09 31.77 30.22
C ARG A 31 -22.61 32.96 29.43
N GLN A 32 -23.75 33.53 29.82
CA GLN A 32 -24.25 34.79 29.21
C GLN A 32 -23.35 35.99 29.56
N GLN A 33 -22.77 35.98 30.75
CA GLN A 33 -21.88 37.07 31.26
C GLN A 33 -20.41 36.84 30.84
N ARG A 34 -20.04 35.70 30.23
CA ARG A 34 -18.70 35.57 29.64
C ARG A 34 -18.59 36.51 28.46
N PRO A 35 -17.72 37.54 28.50
CA PRO A 35 -17.31 38.21 27.29
C PRO A 35 -16.83 37.14 26.32
N GLY A 36 -17.11 37.31 25.03
CA GLY A 36 -16.62 36.42 23.99
C GLY A 36 -15.14 36.11 24.16
N PRO A 37 -14.62 34.99 23.58
CA PRO A 37 -13.22 34.67 23.75
C PRO A 37 -12.40 35.93 23.50
N PRO A 38 -11.49 36.31 24.45
CA PRO A 38 -10.69 37.50 24.26
C PRO A 38 -10.03 37.38 22.90
N THR A 39 -10.19 38.41 22.08
CA THR A 39 -9.40 38.55 20.83
C THR A 39 -7.96 38.26 21.23
N PRO A 40 -7.26 37.30 20.58
CA PRO A 40 -5.88 37.01 20.91
C PRO A 40 -5.13 38.36 20.82
N ARG A 41 -4.87 39.00 21.93
CA ARG A 41 -3.90 40.08 21.95
C ARG A 41 -2.59 39.38 21.53
N GLU A 42 -2.02 39.81 20.43
CA GLU A 42 -0.64 39.48 20.06
C GLU A 42 0.27 40.10 21.13
N MET A 43 0.32 39.44 22.29
CA MET A 43 1.29 39.78 23.34
C MET A 43 2.64 39.31 22.83
N VAL A 44 3.38 40.22 22.20
CA VAL A 44 4.79 39.98 21.90
C VAL A 44 5.54 39.90 23.23
N PRO A 45 6.06 38.73 23.63
CA PRO A 45 6.79 38.63 24.88
C PRO A 45 8.00 39.57 24.87
N ALA A 46 8.31 40.22 25.99
CA ALA A 46 9.42 41.16 26.10
C ALA A 46 10.79 40.54 25.78
N ASN A 47 10.90 39.21 25.89
CA ASN A 47 12.11 38.44 25.58
C ASN A 47 12.10 37.84 24.18
N ARG A 48 11.19 38.23 23.28
CA ARG A 48 11.17 37.79 21.90
C ARG A 48 12.36 38.37 21.11
N LEU A 49 13.14 37.51 20.47
CA LEU A 49 14.21 37.95 19.60
C LEU A 49 13.66 38.83 18.47
N SER A 50 14.35 39.90 18.15
CA SER A 50 14.09 40.75 16.99
C SER A 50 14.27 39.98 15.67
N CYS A 51 13.75 40.52 14.57
CA CYS A 51 13.92 39.91 13.27
C CYS A 51 15.41 39.76 12.87
N THR A 52 16.23 40.74 13.22
CA THR A 52 17.67 40.73 12.95
C THR A 52 18.40 39.66 13.77
N GLU A 53 18.08 39.49 15.04
CA GLU A 53 18.65 38.43 15.88
C GLU A 53 18.22 37.05 15.37
N ARG A 54 16.97 36.88 14.97
CA ARG A 54 16.48 35.61 14.40
C ARG A 54 17.18 35.27 13.08
N ALA A 55 17.40 36.27 12.20
CA ALA A 55 18.17 36.07 10.97
C ALA A 55 19.59 35.65 11.28
N LYS A 56 20.24 36.24 12.30
CA LYS A 56 21.58 35.86 12.73
C LYS A 56 21.63 34.42 13.27
N VAL A 57 20.65 34.04 14.09
CA VAL A 57 20.54 32.66 14.59
C VAL A 57 20.35 31.69 13.43
N LEU A 58 19.48 32.00 12.47
CA LEU A 58 19.28 31.15 11.29
C LEU A 58 20.53 31.00 10.45
N ALA A 59 21.22 32.12 10.17
CA ALA A 59 22.46 32.10 9.38
C ALA A 59 23.54 31.21 10.01
N VAL A 60 23.71 31.28 11.34
CA VAL A 60 24.65 30.40 12.06
C VAL A 60 24.22 28.93 11.97
N LEU A 61 22.92 28.65 12.21
CA LEU A 61 22.41 27.28 12.17
C LEU A 61 22.45 26.64 10.79
N THR A 62 22.53 27.43 9.71
CA THR A 62 22.58 26.97 8.32
C THR A 62 23.94 27.18 7.66
N SER A 63 24.94 27.64 8.40
CA SER A 63 26.28 27.80 7.88
C SER A 63 26.94 26.48 7.50
N ASP A 64 27.86 26.48 6.56
CA ASP A 64 28.64 25.30 6.15
C ASP A 64 29.41 24.69 7.33
N GLU A 65 29.82 25.51 8.29
CA GLU A 65 30.53 25.09 9.50
C GLU A 65 29.63 24.19 10.40
N PHE A 66 28.35 24.48 10.50
CA PHE A 66 27.45 23.82 11.41
C PHE A 66 26.34 22.97 10.75
N VAL A 67 26.44 22.74 9.44
CA VAL A 67 25.41 22.02 8.67
C VAL A 67 25.15 20.60 9.20
N ASP A 68 26.17 19.94 9.73
CA ASP A 68 26.08 18.58 10.28
C ASP A 68 25.87 18.53 11.80
N ALA A 69 25.97 19.67 12.49
CA ALA A 69 25.83 19.75 13.93
C ALA A 69 24.39 19.90 14.39
N THR A 70 24.03 19.28 15.51
CA THR A 70 22.72 19.50 16.14
C THR A 70 22.66 20.87 16.82
N PRO A 71 21.47 21.49 17.01
CA PRO A 71 21.36 22.76 17.75
C PRO A 71 22.00 22.74 19.13
N LEU A 72 22.00 21.60 19.82
CA LEU A 72 22.65 21.44 21.12
C LEU A 72 24.18 21.49 21.00
N GLN A 73 24.75 20.84 19.98
CA GLN A 73 26.18 20.90 19.71
C GLN A 73 26.65 22.31 19.31
N ILE A 74 25.85 22.96 18.42
CA ILE A 74 26.13 24.35 18.03
C ILE A 74 26.07 25.29 19.23
N PHE A 75 25.09 25.10 20.11
CA PHE A 75 24.98 25.90 21.35
C PHE A 75 26.21 25.74 22.23
N ALA A 76 26.69 24.52 22.45
CA ALA A 76 27.89 24.25 23.24
C ALA A 76 29.14 24.90 22.60
N GLU A 77 29.33 24.70 21.30
CA GLU A 77 30.48 25.27 20.55
C GLU A 77 30.47 26.80 20.58
N LEU A 78 29.33 27.45 20.45
CA LEU A 78 29.20 28.89 20.54
C LEU A 78 29.52 29.39 21.97
N LEU A 79 29.12 28.67 23.01
CA LEU A 79 29.44 29.00 24.39
C LEU A 79 30.97 28.88 24.63
N ASP A 80 31.62 27.86 24.08
CA ASP A 80 33.07 27.67 24.20
C ASP A 80 33.82 28.81 23.51
N ARG A 81 33.25 29.43 22.48
CA ARG A 81 33.74 30.63 21.81
C ARG A 81 33.35 31.94 22.49
N GLY A 82 32.65 31.89 23.63
CA GLY A 82 32.17 33.06 24.35
C GLY A 82 30.98 33.76 23.71
N ILE A 83 30.25 33.07 22.82
CA ILE A 83 29.12 33.62 22.09
C ILE A 83 27.79 33.01 22.59
N TYR A 84 26.87 33.84 23.05
CA TYR A 84 25.50 33.45 23.37
C TYR A 84 24.52 34.12 22.41
N LEU A 85 23.78 33.35 21.62
CA LEU A 85 22.76 33.85 20.70
C LEU A 85 21.35 33.74 21.28
N CYS A 86 20.98 32.56 21.71
CA CYS A 86 19.66 32.25 22.30
C CYS A 86 19.68 30.84 22.89
N SER A 87 18.60 30.46 23.60
CA SER A 87 18.46 29.10 24.10
C SER A 87 18.30 28.05 23.00
N VAL A 88 18.69 26.81 23.28
CA VAL A 88 18.52 25.66 22.37
C VAL A 88 17.06 25.51 21.89
N SER A 89 16.08 25.71 22.79
CA SER A 89 14.65 25.70 22.46
C SER A 89 14.28 26.76 21.42
N THR A 90 14.90 27.94 21.49
CA THR A 90 14.71 29.01 20.51
C THR A 90 15.36 28.66 19.17
N MET A 91 16.54 28.05 19.16
CA MET A 91 17.18 27.53 17.94
C MET A 91 16.24 26.54 17.21
N TYR A 92 15.68 25.56 17.92
CA TYR A 92 14.71 24.61 17.33
C TYR A 92 13.44 25.31 16.84
N ARG A 93 12.96 26.36 17.51
CA ARG A 93 11.81 27.12 17.06
C ARG A 93 12.10 27.87 15.76
N VAL A 94 13.26 28.55 15.66
CA VAL A 94 13.68 29.23 14.43
C VAL A 94 13.82 28.25 13.27
N LEU A 95 14.39 27.07 13.48
CA LEU A 95 14.48 26.02 12.45
C LEU A 95 13.09 25.51 12.02
N ARG A 96 12.15 25.34 12.97
CA ARG A 96 10.80 24.88 12.69
C ARG A 96 10.01 25.88 11.84
N GLU A 97 10.11 27.17 12.17
CA GLU A 97 9.47 28.25 11.41
C GLU A 97 9.99 28.35 9.97
N ASN A 98 11.25 27.95 9.75
CA ASN A 98 11.86 27.91 8.42
C ASN A 98 11.80 26.50 7.77
N THR A 99 10.99 25.56 8.29
CA THR A 99 10.84 24.19 7.78
C THR A 99 12.13 23.36 7.73
N LEU A 100 13.16 23.74 8.51
CA LEU A 100 14.50 23.14 8.51
C LEU A 100 14.73 22.12 9.64
N VAL A 101 13.70 21.75 10.40
CA VAL A 101 13.87 20.80 11.54
C VAL A 101 14.12 19.38 11.05
N LYS A 102 13.65 18.99 9.86
CA LYS A 102 13.72 17.61 9.41
C LYS A 102 15.00 17.22 8.68
N GLU A 103 15.67 18.14 7.95
CA GLU A 103 16.90 17.80 7.23
C GLU A 103 17.77 19.04 6.97
N ARG A 104 18.78 19.27 7.83
CA ARG A 104 19.87 20.21 7.58
C ARG A 104 21.06 19.56 6.90
N ARG A 105 21.20 18.24 7.03
CA ARG A 105 22.27 17.49 6.37
C ARG A 105 22.00 17.45 4.88
N ARG A 106 23.05 17.57 4.09
CA ARG A 106 23.04 17.20 2.66
C ARG A 106 22.89 15.69 2.54
N GLN A 107 21.80 15.14 3.03
CA GLN A 107 21.42 13.81 2.59
C GLN A 107 21.00 13.97 1.13
N ALA A 108 21.60 13.18 0.25
CA ALA A 108 21.18 13.10 -1.13
C ALA A 108 19.66 12.93 -1.12
N ARG A 109 18.92 13.94 -1.58
CA ARG A 109 17.50 13.78 -1.84
C ARG A 109 17.42 12.68 -2.86
N HIS A 110 17.00 11.49 -2.43
CA HIS A 110 16.65 10.48 -3.41
C HIS A 110 15.62 11.12 -4.33
N PRO A 111 15.86 11.17 -5.65
CA PRO A 111 14.89 11.70 -6.58
C PRO A 111 13.56 10.99 -6.30
N ALA A 112 12.46 11.73 -6.39
CA ALA A 112 11.12 11.15 -6.24
C ALA A 112 11.05 9.94 -7.18
N ARG A 113 10.93 8.73 -6.60
CA ARG A 113 10.96 7.51 -7.39
C ARG A 113 9.67 7.44 -8.17
N THR A 114 9.78 7.24 -9.46
CA THR A 114 8.64 7.02 -10.35
C THR A 114 7.85 5.83 -9.83
N VAL A 115 6.55 6.02 -9.65
CA VAL A 115 5.62 4.92 -9.32
C VAL A 115 5.63 3.97 -10.52
N PRO A 116 5.89 2.66 -10.34
CA PRO A 116 5.76 1.73 -11.46
C PRO A 116 4.28 1.63 -11.85
N GLU A 117 3.94 2.11 -13.02
CA GLU A 117 2.61 2.00 -13.63
C GLU A 117 2.69 0.95 -14.71
N LEU A 118 2.07 -0.19 -14.47
CA LEU A 118 2.06 -1.29 -15.43
C LEU A 118 0.62 -1.67 -15.74
N VAL A 119 0.38 -1.96 -17.00
CA VAL A 119 -0.91 -2.41 -17.51
C VAL A 119 -0.73 -3.65 -18.36
N ALA A 120 -1.61 -4.64 -18.20
CA ALA A 120 -1.75 -5.77 -19.08
C ALA A 120 -3.20 -5.84 -19.57
N THR A 121 -3.39 -5.95 -20.86
CA THR A 121 -4.69 -6.09 -21.56
C THR A 121 -4.91 -7.48 -22.09
N ALA A 122 -3.88 -8.31 -22.05
CA ALA A 122 -3.89 -9.71 -22.47
C ALA A 122 -2.91 -10.54 -21.64
N PRO A 123 -3.09 -11.88 -21.61
CA PRO A 123 -2.10 -12.78 -21.02
C PRO A 123 -0.73 -12.65 -21.71
N GLY A 124 0.34 -12.90 -20.96
CA GLY A 124 1.71 -12.91 -21.47
C GLY A 124 2.40 -11.55 -21.57
N GLN A 125 1.71 -10.45 -21.31
CA GLN A 125 2.32 -9.11 -21.40
C GLN A 125 3.16 -8.75 -20.16
N VAL A 126 2.62 -8.97 -18.97
CA VAL A 126 3.28 -8.58 -17.72
C VAL A 126 3.26 -9.73 -16.73
N TYR A 127 4.44 -10.20 -16.35
CA TYR A 127 4.59 -11.15 -15.26
C TYR A 127 5.10 -10.44 -14.02
N THR A 128 4.53 -10.80 -12.87
CA THR A 128 5.09 -10.44 -11.56
C THR A 128 5.61 -11.69 -10.88
N TRP A 129 6.69 -11.54 -10.12
CA TRP A 129 7.22 -12.65 -9.35
C TRP A 129 7.68 -12.23 -7.96
N ASP A 130 7.70 -13.19 -7.07
CA ASP A 130 8.12 -13.00 -5.69
C ASP A 130 8.50 -14.33 -5.04
N ILE A 131 9.17 -14.27 -3.90
CA ILE A 131 9.62 -15.43 -3.15
C ILE A 131 8.93 -15.43 -1.78
N THR A 132 8.32 -16.57 -1.44
CA THR A 132 7.76 -16.75 -0.10
C THR A 132 8.40 -17.92 0.63
N LYS A 133 8.47 -17.83 1.95
CA LYS A 133 9.00 -18.91 2.80
C LYS A 133 7.91 -19.90 3.15
N LEU A 134 8.23 -21.17 2.94
CA LEU A 134 7.44 -22.33 3.36
C LEU A 134 8.09 -22.93 4.62
N PRO A 135 7.33 -23.19 5.70
CA PRO A 135 7.89 -23.73 6.95
C PRO A 135 8.38 -25.18 6.75
N GLY A 136 9.66 -25.41 7.02
CA GLY A 136 10.28 -26.73 6.93
C GLY A 136 10.00 -27.63 8.14
N PRO A 137 10.64 -28.81 8.23
CA PRO A 137 10.30 -29.84 9.19
C PRO A 137 10.50 -29.44 10.65
N ILE A 138 11.45 -28.56 10.92
CA ILE A 138 11.73 -28.07 12.26
C ILE A 138 11.70 -26.54 12.30
N ARG A 139 11.43 -25.97 13.48
CA ARG A 139 11.40 -24.52 13.68
C ARG A 139 12.73 -23.88 13.27
N GLY A 140 12.66 -22.83 12.44
CA GLY A 140 13.83 -22.10 11.94
C GLY A 140 14.33 -22.61 10.56
N VAL A 141 13.86 -23.76 10.08
CA VAL A 141 14.10 -24.22 8.71
C VAL A 141 12.96 -23.77 7.82
N TYR A 142 13.31 -23.22 6.65
CA TYR A 142 12.35 -22.77 5.65
C TYR A 142 12.84 -23.18 4.27
N TYR A 143 11.89 -23.39 3.36
CA TYR A 143 12.13 -23.51 1.93
C TYR A 143 11.67 -22.25 1.24
N ASP A 144 12.32 -21.88 0.16
CA ASP A 144 12.00 -20.68 -0.61
C ASP A 144 11.21 -21.09 -1.86
N ALA A 145 9.94 -20.65 -1.92
CA ALA A 145 9.07 -20.86 -3.07
C ALA A 145 9.10 -19.61 -3.96
N TYR A 146 9.63 -19.79 -5.15
CA TYR A 146 9.66 -18.80 -6.24
C TYR A 146 8.36 -18.93 -7.01
N VAL A 147 7.65 -17.85 -7.19
CA VAL A 147 6.35 -17.85 -7.85
C VAL A 147 6.29 -16.74 -8.86
N MET A 148 5.89 -17.06 -10.08
CA MET A 148 5.66 -16.12 -11.16
C MET A 148 4.21 -16.20 -11.63
N ILE A 149 3.56 -15.02 -11.75
CA ILE A 149 2.14 -14.86 -12.03
C ILE A 149 1.98 -13.92 -13.21
N ASP A 150 1.16 -14.31 -14.17
CA ASP A 150 0.62 -13.40 -15.19
C ASP A 150 -0.41 -12.47 -14.55
N ILE A 151 -0.20 -11.15 -14.62
CA ILE A 151 -1.08 -10.21 -13.91
C ILE A 151 -2.45 -10.08 -14.54
N TYR A 152 -2.62 -10.38 -15.83
CA TYR A 152 -3.92 -10.31 -16.49
C TYR A 152 -4.78 -11.53 -16.14
N SER A 153 -4.27 -12.72 -16.40
CA SER A 153 -5.01 -13.98 -16.19
C SER A 153 -4.96 -14.51 -14.76
N ARG A 154 -4.07 -14.01 -13.91
CA ARG A 154 -3.72 -14.57 -12.58
C ARG A 154 -3.12 -15.97 -12.65
N TYR A 155 -2.81 -16.47 -13.85
CA TYR A 155 -2.24 -17.79 -14.06
C TYR A 155 -0.84 -17.86 -13.46
N LEU A 156 -0.58 -18.92 -12.71
CA LEU A 156 0.75 -19.22 -12.19
C LEU A 156 1.59 -19.82 -13.31
N VAL A 157 2.39 -19.00 -13.96
CA VAL A 157 3.26 -19.42 -15.06
C VAL A 157 4.50 -20.16 -14.57
N GLY A 158 4.93 -19.94 -13.31
CA GLY A 158 6.06 -20.63 -12.71
C GLY A 158 5.96 -20.78 -11.22
N VAL A 159 6.30 -21.96 -10.72
CA VAL A 159 6.41 -22.25 -9.28
C VAL A 159 7.59 -23.20 -9.08
N HIS A 160 8.64 -22.73 -8.39
CA HIS A 160 9.80 -23.55 -8.02
C HIS A 160 10.03 -23.49 -6.53
N VAL A 161 10.44 -24.59 -5.91
CA VAL A 161 10.75 -24.64 -4.48
C VAL A 161 12.19 -25.12 -4.29
N HIS A 162 12.96 -24.34 -3.54
CA HIS A 162 14.36 -24.57 -3.26
C HIS A 162 14.68 -24.48 -1.75
N ALA A 163 15.79 -25.08 -1.36
CA ALA A 163 16.26 -25.03 0.02
C ALA A 163 16.83 -23.66 0.43
N ARG A 164 17.11 -22.81 -0.54
CA ARG A 164 17.68 -21.46 -0.31
C ARG A 164 17.36 -20.52 -1.47
N GLU A 165 17.31 -19.24 -1.17
CA GLU A 165 17.20 -18.18 -2.15
C GLU A 165 18.52 -17.98 -2.92
N SER A 166 18.42 -17.82 -4.27
CA SER A 166 19.56 -17.62 -5.14
C SER A 166 19.14 -16.99 -6.48
N GLY A 167 19.93 -16.05 -6.99
CA GLY A 167 19.70 -15.43 -8.31
C GLY A 167 19.75 -16.44 -9.48
N PRO A 168 20.72 -17.36 -9.54
CA PRO A 168 20.74 -18.39 -10.57
C PRO A 168 19.49 -19.28 -10.61
N LEU A 169 18.90 -19.61 -9.44
CA LEU A 169 17.66 -20.39 -9.38
C LEU A 169 16.45 -19.58 -9.89
N ALA A 170 16.44 -18.26 -9.65
CA ALA A 170 15.44 -17.39 -10.25
C ALA A 170 15.58 -17.31 -11.79
N GLU A 171 16.81 -17.22 -12.27
CA GLU A 171 17.11 -17.25 -13.72
C GLU A 171 16.65 -18.58 -14.35
N GLU A 172 16.93 -19.71 -13.72
CA GLU A 172 16.51 -21.05 -14.18
C GLU A 172 14.98 -21.10 -14.33
N MET A 173 14.23 -20.71 -13.28
CA MET A 173 12.77 -20.61 -13.34
C MET A 173 12.29 -19.74 -14.49
N MET A 174 12.88 -18.55 -14.68
CA MET A 174 12.48 -17.64 -15.74
C MET A 174 12.71 -18.24 -17.12
N ARG A 175 13.84 -18.91 -17.35
CA ARG A 175 14.13 -19.58 -18.63
C ARG A 175 13.10 -20.67 -18.95
N GLU A 176 12.72 -21.47 -17.97
CA GLU A 176 11.68 -22.49 -18.13
C GLU A 176 10.31 -21.87 -18.40
N VAL A 177 9.92 -20.85 -17.62
CA VAL A 177 8.65 -20.14 -17.82
C VAL A 177 8.57 -19.53 -19.21
N PHE A 178 9.62 -18.85 -19.65
CA PHE A 178 9.63 -18.19 -20.96
C PHE A 178 9.64 -19.19 -22.13
N ALA A 179 10.26 -20.35 -21.94
CA ALA A 179 10.23 -21.43 -22.93
C ALA A 179 8.82 -22.04 -23.09
N ILE A 180 8.02 -22.08 -22.02
CA ILE A 180 6.68 -22.71 -22.03
C ILE A 180 5.59 -21.69 -22.37
N HIS A 181 5.63 -20.50 -21.74
CA HIS A 181 4.55 -19.50 -21.79
C HIS A 181 4.86 -18.29 -22.66
N GLY A 182 6.05 -18.22 -23.23
CA GLY A 182 6.51 -17.07 -24.02
C GLY A 182 7.18 -16.00 -23.16
N ILE A 183 7.92 -15.12 -23.84
CA ILE A 183 8.67 -14.02 -23.25
C ILE A 183 7.71 -12.85 -23.02
N PRO A 184 7.56 -12.34 -21.80
CA PRO A 184 6.69 -11.19 -21.51
C PRO A 184 7.34 -9.87 -21.95
N GLU A 185 6.54 -8.82 -22.09
CA GLU A 185 7.04 -7.46 -22.31
C GLU A 185 7.71 -6.89 -21.05
N VAL A 186 7.13 -7.22 -19.88
CA VAL A 186 7.59 -6.69 -18.58
C VAL A 186 7.64 -7.80 -17.53
N VAL A 187 8.73 -7.81 -16.76
CA VAL A 187 8.84 -8.58 -15.52
C VAL A 187 8.93 -7.60 -14.34
N HIS A 188 7.97 -7.72 -13.44
CA HIS A 188 7.89 -6.92 -12.22
C HIS A 188 8.24 -7.76 -10.99
N ALA A 189 8.99 -7.16 -10.06
CA ALA A 189 9.36 -7.80 -8.80
C ALA A 189 9.64 -6.77 -7.70
N ASP A 190 9.73 -7.25 -6.48
CA ASP A 190 10.29 -6.47 -5.38
C ASP A 190 11.80 -6.22 -5.58
N ARG A 191 12.43 -5.54 -4.61
CA ARG A 191 13.88 -5.27 -4.61
C ARG A 191 14.66 -6.28 -3.77
N GLY A 192 14.20 -7.51 -3.69
CA GLY A 192 14.92 -8.60 -3.03
C GLY A 192 16.28 -8.90 -3.66
N THR A 193 17.13 -9.62 -2.95
CA THR A 193 18.49 -9.93 -3.39
C THR A 193 18.50 -10.71 -4.71
N SER A 194 17.64 -11.71 -4.84
CA SER A 194 17.50 -12.50 -6.08
C SER A 194 16.92 -11.68 -7.22
N MET A 195 15.95 -10.77 -6.92
CA MET A 195 15.28 -9.93 -7.90
C MET A 195 16.20 -8.89 -8.54
N THR A 196 17.21 -8.44 -7.79
CA THR A 196 18.21 -7.47 -8.25
C THR A 196 19.52 -8.14 -8.67
N SER A 197 19.57 -9.47 -8.70
CA SER A 197 20.76 -10.22 -9.03
C SER A 197 21.25 -9.93 -10.46
N LYS A 198 22.58 -10.06 -10.65
CA LYS A 198 23.20 -9.82 -11.97
C LYS A 198 22.71 -10.85 -13.00
N SER A 199 22.52 -12.11 -12.61
CA SER A 199 22.06 -13.18 -13.51
C SER A 199 20.66 -12.90 -14.09
N VAL A 200 19.69 -12.54 -13.23
CA VAL A 200 18.35 -12.14 -13.65
C VAL A 200 18.39 -10.87 -14.51
N ALA A 201 19.20 -9.88 -14.11
CA ALA A 201 19.33 -8.64 -14.89
C ALA A 201 19.87 -8.88 -16.30
N THR A 202 20.87 -9.76 -16.44
CA THR A 202 21.45 -10.11 -17.73
C THR A 202 20.45 -10.88 -18.59
N LEU A 203 19.79 -11.90 -18.04
CA LEU A 203 18.77 -12.66 -18.77
C LEU A 203 17.67 -11.75 -19.36
N LEU A 204 17.10 -10.86 -18.52
CA LEU A 204 16.03 -9.98 -18.97
C LEU A 204 16.51 -8.95 -20.01
N ALA A 205 17.74 -8.46 -19.89
CA ALA A 205 18.34 -7.57 -20.88
C ALA A 205 18.61 -8.28 -22.22
N ASP A 206 19.14 -9.51 -22.19
CA ASP A 206 19.41 -10.31 -23.38
C ASP A 206 18.13 -10.67 -24.16
N LEU A 207 17.00 -10.77 -23.46
CA LEU A 207 15.69 -11.06 -24.03
C LEU A 207 14.85 -9.79 -24.31
N GLU A 208 15.42 -8.60 -24.14
CA GLU A 208 14.76 -7.30 -24.33
C GLU A 208 13.51 -7.11 -23.44
N VAL A 209 13.43 -7.82 -22.31
CA VAL A 209 12.33 -7.72 -21.34
C VAL A 209 12.52 -6.51 -20.44
N THR A 210 11.52 -5.65 -20.35
CA THR A 210 11.53 -4.51 -19.45
C THR A 210 11.47 -4.98 -18.00
N ARG A 211 12.48 -4.59 -17.21
CA ARG A 211 12.54 -4.88 -15.79
C ARG A 211 11.91 -3.75 -14.97
N SER A 212 10.91 -4.08 -14.17
CA SER A 212 10.25 -3.16 -13.25
C SER A 212 10.42 -3.61 -11.80
N HIS A 213 10.51 -2.65 -10.88
CA HIS A 213 10.64 -2.94 -9.45
C HIS A 213 9.71 -2.09 -8.61
N SER A 214 9.20 -2.69 -7.54
CA SER A 214 8.49 -2.02 -6.47
C SER A 214 9.32 -0.88 -5.86
N ARG A 215 8.67 0.16 -5.37
CA ARG A 215 9.32 1.20 -4.57
C ARG A 215 9.74 0.60 -3.22
N PRO A 216 10.89 1.01 -2.64
CA PRO A 216 11.30 0.51 -1.34
C PRO A 216 10.27 0.81 -0.25
N LYS A 217 9.94 -0.20 0.54
CA LYS A 217 8.98 -0.12 1.67
C LYS A 217 7.55 0.24 1.27
N VAL A 218 7.15 -0.02 0.02
CA VAL A 218 5.78 0.14 -0.47
C VAL A 218 5.27 -1.25 -0.86
N SER A 219 4.48 -1.85 0.01
CA SER A 219 3.93 -3.20 -0.20
C SER A 219 2.94 -3.26 -1.36
N ASN A 220 2.17 -2.19 -1.58
CA ASN A 220 1.13 -2.17 -2.61
C ASN A 220 1.65 -2.19 -4.06
N ASP A 221 2.97 -2.19 -4.27
CA ASP A 221 3.56 -2.20 -5.60
C ASP A 221 3.65 -3.62 -6.22
N ASN A 222 3.42 -4.70 -5.43
CA ASN A 222 3.30 -6.08 -5.95
C ASN A 222 2.02 -6.78 -5.45
N PRO A 223 0.84 -6.23 -5.74
CA PRO A 223 -0.42 -6.66 -5.14
C PRO A 223 -0.83 -8.08 -5.54
N TYR A 224 -0.42 -8.55 -6.72
CA TYR A 224 -0.80 -9.86 -7.24
C TYR A 224 -0.09 -11.00 -6.51
N SER A 225 1.22 -10.88 -6.31
CA SER A 225 1.99 -11.86 -5.55
C SER A 225 1.54 -11.90 -4.08
N GLU A 226 1.31 -10.73 -3.47
CA GLU A 226 0.81 -10.66 -2.08
C GLU A 226 -0.57 -11.29 -1.93
N ALA A 227 -1.50 -11.01 -2.84
CA ALA A 227 -2.85 -11.60 -2.81
C ALA A 227 -2.79 -13.12 -2.99
N TRP A 228 -1.94 -13.60 -3.89
CA TRP A 228 -1.77 -15.02 -4.11
C TRP A 228 -1.14 -15.72 -2.89
N PHE A 229 -0.12 -15.12 -2.25
CA PHE A 229 0.47 -15.68 -1.02
C PHE A 229 -0.53 -15.74 0.13
N LYS A 230 -1.47 -14.81 0.21
CA LYS A 230 -2.59 -14.92 1.16
C LYS A 230 -3.48 -16.11 0.81
N THR A 231 -3.85 -16.27 -0.46
CA THR A 231 -4.65 -17.41 -0.93
C THR A 231 -3.97 -18.74 -0.61
N LEU A 232 -2.66 -18.86 -0.84
CA LEU A 232 -1.88 -20.03 -0.50
C LEU A 232 -1.86 -20.32 1.01
N LYS A 233 -1.42 -19.34 1.81
CA LYS A 233 -1.15 -19.52 3.24
C LYS A 233 -2.40 -19.65 4.10
N TYR A 234 -3.53 -19.13 3.63
CA TYR A 234 -4.82 -19.27 4.31
C TYR A 234 -5.68 -20.41 3.77
N ALA A 235 -5.18 -21.15 2.78
CA ALA A 235 -5.89 -22.34 2.30
C ALA A 235 -5.98 -23.40 3.41
N PRO A 236 -7.14 -24.01 3.66
CA PRO A 236 -7.29 -25.04 4.70
C PRO A 236 -6.36 -26.27 4.52
N VAL A 237 -5.89 -26.49 3.30
CA VAL A 237 -4.97 -27.58 2.96
C VAL A 237 -3.50 -27.21 3.16
N PHE A 238 -3.19 -25.94 3.48
CA PHE A 238 -1.81 -25.51 3.70
C PHE A 238 -1.29 -26.10 5.02
N PRO A 239 -0.20 -26.87 5.00
CA PRO A 239 0.27 -27.54 6.21
C PRO A 239 1.01 -26.57 7.14
N ASP A 240 0.94 -26.82 8.43
CA ASP A 240 1.73 -26.09 9.42
C ASP A 240 3.24 -26.20 9.13
N ARG A 241 3.68 -27.37 8.63
CA ARG A 241 5.07 -27.68 8.28
C ARG A 241 5.15 -28.72 7.17
N PHE A 242 6.16 -28.58 6.33
CA PHE A 242 6.52 -29.58 5.32
C PHE A 242 7.59 -30.52 5.89
N GLY A 243 7.42 -31.83 5.73
CA GLY A 243 8.34 -32.84 6.22
C GLY A 243 9.69 -32.86 5.48
N SER A 244 9.66 -32.48 4.20
CA SER A 244 10.84 -32.43 3.33
C SER A 244 10.69 -31.37 2.23
N LEU A 245 11.79 -31.07 1.54
CA LEU A 245 11.76 -30.24 0.33
C LEU A 245 10.91 -30.89 -0.78
N SER A 246 10.95 -32.23 -0.88
CA SER A 246 10.13 -32.98 -1.84
C SER A 246 8.64 -32.81 -1.55
N ASP A 247 8.23 -32.87 -0.29
CA ASP A 247 6.83 -32.69 0.10
C ASP A 247 6.38 -31.25 -0.21
N ALA A 248 7.24 -30.26 0.04
CA ALA A 248 6.94 -28.87 -0.29
C ALA A 248 6.77 -28.66 -1.81
N ARG A 249 7.60 -29.32 -2.62
CA ARG A 249 7.48 -29.29 -4.09
C ARG A 249 6.18 -29.94 -4.55
N ALA A 250 5.91 -31.16 -4.13
CA ALA A 250 4.68 -31.88 -4.48
C ALA A 250 3.42 -31.09 -4.13
N PHE A 251 3.38 -30.51 -2.90
CA PHE A 251 2.28 -29.66 -2.48
C PHE A 251 2.11 -28.43 -3.37
N MET A 252 3.22 -27.74 -3.69
CA MET A 252 3.17 -26.51 -4.49
C MET A 252 2.77 -26.81 -5.94
N ASP A 253 3.18 -27.93 -6.51
CA ASP A 253 2.76 -28.37 -7.85
C ASP A 253 1.25 -28.68 -7.88
N GLU A 254 0.74 -29.46 -6.92
CA GLU A 254 -0.69 -29.75 -6.80
C GLU A 254 -1.51 -28.47 -6.55
N PHE A 255 -1.02 -27.59 -5.67
CA PHE A 255 -1.70 -26.31 -5.38
C PHE A 255 -1.75 -25.40 -6.59
N ARG A 256 -0.64 -25.31 -7.38
CA ARG A 256 -0.58 -24.56 -8.64
C ARG A 256 -1.62 -25.08 -9.62
N ASP A 257 -1.65 -26.39 -9.84
CA ASP A 257 -2.56 -27.01 -10.81
C ASP A 257 -4.02 -26.77 -10.42
N ARG A 258 -4.36 -26.98 -9.15
CA ARG A 258 -5.70 -26.69 -8.63
C ARG A 258 -6.06 -25.22 -8.71
N TYR A 259 -5.13 -24.32 -8.36
CA TYR A 259 -5.37 -22.88 -8.47
C TYR A 259 -5.59 -22.46 -9.92
N ASN A 260 -4.79 -22.92 -10.83
CA ASN A 260 -4.91 -22.56 -12.25
C ASN A 260 -6.19 -23.09 -12.90
N HIS A 261 -6.63 -24.30 -12.56
CA HIS A 261 -7.70 -24.99 -13.28
C HIS A 261 -9.03 -25.08 -12.54
N GLU A 262 -9.06 -24.93 -11.21
CA GLU A 262 -10.27 -25.13 -10.42
C GLU A 262 -10.68 -23.86 -9.63
N HIS A 263 -9.75 -22.98 -9.30
CA HIS A 263 -10.04 -21.80 -8.51
C HIS A 263 -10.78 -20.73 -9.34
N HIS A 264 -12.07 -20.51 -9.03
CA HIS A 264 -12.90 -19.47 -9.64
C HIS A 264 -12.59 -18.11 -9.03
N HIS A 265 -11.88 -17.25 -9.77
CA HIS A 265 -11.37 -15.99 -9.27
C HIS A 265 -12.41 -14.87 -9.45
N SER A 266 -12.82 -14.21 -8.35
CA SER A 266 -13.81 -13.13 -8.38
C SER A 266 -13.39 -11.95 -9.27
N GLY A 267 -12.12 -11.58 -9.27
CA GLY A 267 -11.56 -10.52 -10.13
C GLY A 267 -11.46 -10.90 -11.61
N LEU A 268 -11.78 -12.13 -11.99
CA LEU A 268 -11.81 -12.63 -13.37
C LEU A 268 -13.22 -13.06 -13.80
N GLY A 269 -14.27 -12.47 -13.25
CA GLY A 269 -15.65 -12.85 -13.59
C GLY A 269 -15.98 -14.29 -13.24
N LEU A 270 -15.37 -14.83 -12.16
CA LEU A 270 -15.51 -16.22 -11.75
C LEU A 270 -15.03 -17.24 -12.82
N HIS A 271 -14.12 -16.83 -13.68
CA HIS A 271 -13.33 -17.74 -14.50
C HIS A 271 -12.14 -18.27 -13.72
N THR A 272 -11.64 -19.45 -14.12
CA THR A 272 -10.35 -19.94 -13.62
C THR A 272 -9.22 -19.19 -14.31
N PRO A 273 -8.03 -19.08 -13.68
CA PRO A 273 -6.85 -18.51 -14.32
C PRO A 273 -6.55 -19.14 -15.69
N ALA A 274 -6.67 -20.47 -15.81
CA ALA A 274 -6.45 -21.19 -17.08
C ALA A 274 -7.48 -20.81 -18.15
N GLU A 275 -8.77 -20.69 -17.83
CA GLU A 275 -9.78 -20.26 -18.79
C GLU A 275 -9.45 -18.88 -19.40
N VAL A 276 -8.91 -17.97 -18.58
CA VAL A 276 -8.51 -16.62 -19.06
C VAL A 276 -7.19 -16.69 -19.82
N HIS A 277 -6.18 -17.40 -19.28
CA HIS A 277 -4.84 -17.47 -19.86
C HIS A 277 -4.84 -18.06 -21.27
N TYR A 278 -5.67 -19.07 -21.49
CA TYR A 278 -5.79 -19.75 -22.78
C TYR A 278 -6.95 -19.26 -23.66
N GLY A 279 -7.58 -18.14 -23.30
CA GLY A 279 -8.63 -17.52 -24.12
C GLY A 279 -9.96 -18.27 -24.15
N LEU A 280 -10.20 -19.18 -23.19
CA LEU A 280 -11.42 -20.01 -23.12
C LEU A 280 -12.59 -19.32 -22.41
N ALA A 281 -12.35 -18.17 -21.79
CA ALA A 281 -13.33 -17.48 -20.95
C ALA A 281 -14.61 -17.09 -21.71
N ALA A 282 -14.50 -16.66 -22.98
CA ALA A 282 -15.66 -16.28 -23.78
C ALA A 282 -16.59 -17.46 -24.08
N ALA A 283 -16.02 -18.60 -24.44
CA ALA A 283 -16.79 -19.83 -24.65
C ALA A 283 -17.46 -20.29 -23.37
N LYS A 284 -16.74 -20.25 -22.24
CA LYS A 284 -17.30 -20.60 -20.92
C LYS A 284 -18.43 -19.66 -20.49
N ALA A 285 -18.31 -18.37 -20.78
CA ALA A 285 -19.36 -17.39 -20.53
C ALA A 285 -20.63 -17.69 -21.34
N ALA A 286 -20.48 -18.10 -22.60
CA ALA A 286 -21.60 -18.53 -23.46
C ALA A 286 -22.30 -19.78 -22.89
N ASP A 287 -21.55 -20.80 -22.49
CA ASP A 287 -22.08 -22.01 -21.83
C ASP A 287 -22.91 -21.66 -20.59
N ARG A 288 -22.38 -20.77 -19.73
CA ARG A 288 -23.08 -20.29 -18.53
C ARG A 288 -24.38 -19.54 -18.88
N ALA A 289 -24.36 -18.73 -19.93
CA ALA A 289 -25.54 -18.01 -20.40
C ALA A 289 -26.63 -18.97 -20.88
N ASP A 290 -26.27 -20.03 -21.60
CA ASP A 290 -27.22 -21.05 -22.05
C ASP A 290 -27.82 -21.86 -20.90
N VAL A 291 -27.04 -22.19 -19.88
CA VAL A 291 -27.54 -22.82 -18.66
C VAL A 291 -28.58 -21.92 -17.96
N LEU A 292 -28.27 -20.62 -17.84
CA LEU A 292 -29.21 -19.66 -17.25
C LEU A 292 -30.48 -19.46 -18.06
N LYS A 293 -30.36 -19.45 -19.39
CA LYS A 293 -31.51 -19.37 -20.30
C LYS A 293 -32.43 -20.60 -20.14
N THR A 294 -31.85 -21.79 -20.06
CA THR A 294 -32.58 -23.04 -19.83
C THR A 294 -33.25 -23.05 -18.46
N ALA A 295 -32.53 -22.65 -17.41
CA ALA A 295 -33.12 -22.56 -16.07
C ALA A 295 -34.27 -21.56 -15.98
N ARG A 296 -34.18 -20.43 -16.67
CA ARG A 296 -35.24 -19.42 -16.74
C ARG A 296 -36.46 -19.96 -17.47
N ALA A 297 -36.27 -20.68 -18.56
CA ALA A 297 -37.39 -21.30 -19.29
C ALA A 297 -38.12 -22.35 -18.45
N ALA A 298 -37.38 -23.14 -17.67
CA ALA A 298 -37.93 -24.15 -16.77
C ALA A 298 -38.62 -23.58 -15.53
N HIS A 299 -38.13 -22.46 -15.00
CA HIS A 299 -38.56 -21.89 -13.71
C HIS A 299 -38.62 -20.35 -13.78
N PRO A 300 -39.51 -19.76 -14.61
CA PRO A 300 -39.60 -18.31 -14.76
C PRO A 300 -39.94 -17.59 -13.44
N GLU A 301 -40.64 -18.25 -12.55
CA GLU A 301 -41.02 -17.72 -11.22
C GLU A 301 -39.83 -17.45 -10.28
N ARG A 302 -38.66 -18.01 -10.58
CA ARG A 302 -37.42 -17.82 -9.78
C ARG A 302 -36.62 -16.59 -10.19
N PHE A 303 -37.01 -15.92 -11.27
CA PHE A 303 -36.32 -14.75 -11.80
C PHE A 303 -37.14 -13.50 -11.58
N SER A 304 -36.58 -12.48 -10.94
CA SER A 304 -37.29 -11.25 -10.56
C SER A 304 -37.82 -10.43 -11.76
N THR A 305 -37.15 -10.55 -12.90
CA THR A 305 -37.56 -9.94 -14.18
C THR A 305 -37.21 -10.88 -15.33
N PRO A 306 -37.91 -10.74 -16.50
CA PRO A 306 -37.61 -11.57 -17.68
C PRO A 306 -36.14 -11.51 -18.11
N ASP A 307 -35.46 -10.38 -17.88
CA ASP A 307 -34.09 -10.13 -18.30
C ASP A 307 -33.09 -10.18 -17.14
N ALA A 308 -33.51 -10.56 -15.92
CA ALA A 308 -32.59 -10.66 -14.78
C ALA A 308 -31.51 -11.69 -15.04
N VAL A 309 -30.26 -11.24 -15.08
CA VAL A 309 -29.08 -12.08 -15.18
C VAL A 309 -28.39 -12.07 -13.83
N PRO A 310 -28.03 -13.25 -13.27
CA PRO A 310 -27.16 -13.30 -12.10
C PRO A 310 -25.88 -12.50 -12.36
N LYS A 311 -25.41 -11.76 -11.35
CA LYS A 311 -24.18 -10.97 -11.45
C LYS A 311 -22.94 -11.89 -11.57
N ILE A 312 -22.69 -12.38 -12.75
CA ILE A 312 -21.37 -12.88 -13.13
C ILE A 312 -20.68 -11.67 -13.78
N LEU A 313 -19.63 -11.18 -13.15
CA LEU A 313 -18.92 -10.02 -13.64
C LEU A 313 -18.23 -10.36 -14.97
N ALA A 314 -18.19 -9.40 -15.88
CA ALA A 314 -17.36 -9.51 -17.09
C ALA A 314 -15.87 -9.59 -16.70
N LEU A 315 -15.07 -10.16 -17.61
CA LEU A 315 -13.62 -10.03 -17.48
C LEU A 315 -13.23 -8.55 -17.45
N PRO A 316 -12.23 -8.17 -16.64
CA PRO A 316 -11.70 -6.81 -16.68
C PRO A 316 -10.98 -6.57 -18.03
N ASP A 317 -11.15 -5.39 -18.60
CA ASP A 317 -10.47 -5.00 -19.85
C ASP A 317 -8.94 -4.92 -19.67
N ALA A 318 -8.48 -4.62 -18.47
CA ALA A 318 -7.06 -4.51 -18.14
C ALA A 318 -6.78 -4.84 -16.68
N ALA A 319 -5.58 -5.36 -16.44
CA ALA A 319 -5.01 -5.53 -15.12
C ALA A 319 -3.92 -4.49 -14.88
N TRP A 320 -3.89 -3.87 -13.70
CA TRP A 320 -2.99 -2.76 -13.39
C TRP A 320 -2.16 -3.02 -12.14
N ILE A 321 -0.90 -2.59 -12.19
CA ILE A 321 -0.12 -2.28 -11.00
C ILE A 321 -0.06 -0.75 -10.92
N ASN A 322 -0.56 -0.17 -9.82
CA ASN A 322 -0.65 1.29 -9.60
C ASN A 322 -1.41 2.04 -10.72
N ASN A 323 -2.68 1.71 -10.92
CA ASN A 323 -3.53 2.42 -11.88
C ASN A 323 -3.55 3.93 -11.59
N PRO A 324 -3.14 4.79 -12.54
CA PRO A 324 -3.13 6.24 -12.34
C PRO A 324 -4.52 6.83 -12.05
N ALA A 325 -5.60 6.23 -12.55
CA ALA A 325 -6.97 6.68 -12.28
C ALA A 325 -7.39 6.54 -10.80
N ASN A 326 -6.73 5.67 -10.03
CA ASN A 326 -7.04 5.46 -8.61
C ASN A 326 -6.20 6.33 -7.67
N ARG A 327 -5.33 7.21 -8.17
CA ARG A 327 -4.46 8.06 -7.34
C ARG A 327 -5.20 9.14 -6.56
N ASP A 328 -6.32 9.60 -7.08
CA ASP A 328 -7.11 10.68 -6.49
C ASP A 328 -8.19 10.18 -5.52
N ASP A 329 -8.30 8.86 -5.30
CA ASP A 329 -9.23 8.29 -4.33
C ASP A 329 -8.58 8.27 -2.92
N PRO A 330 -9.09 9.10 -1.97
CA PRO A 330 -8.55 9.18 -0.61
C PRO A 330 -8.64 7.86 0.18
N GLN A 331 -9.43 6.88 -0.28
CA GLN A 331 -9.57 5.57 0.39
C GLN A 331 -8.48 4.57 -0.01
N THR A 332 -7.78 4.79 -1.12
CA THR A 332 -6.70 3.91 -1.60
C THR A 332 -5.31 4.35 -1.15
N TYR A 333 -5.15 5.56 -0.64
CA TYR A 333 -3.88 6.08 -0.17
C TYR A 333 -3.80 6.03 1.36
N GLN A 334 -3.38 4.89 1.93
CA GLN A 334 -2.83 4.86 3.28
C GLN A 334 -1.30 5.00 3.19
N PRO A 335 -0.71 6.13 3.58
CA PRO A 335 0.74 6.21 3.73
C PRO A 335 1.15 5.23 4.83
N ALA A 336 2.09 4.35 4.53
CA ALA A 336 2.70 3.48 5.52
C ALA A 336 3.31 4.36 6.65
N ALA A 337 2.88 4.10 7.89
CA ALA A 337 3.35 4.75 9.10
C ALA A 337 4.80 4.35 9.43
#